data_c37cf4aa65d404ccd20dbcd80bc22cb9
#
_entry.id   c37cf4aa65d404ccd20dbcd80bc22cb9
#
_cell.length_a   1.000
_cell.length_b   1.000
_cell.length_c   1.000
_cell.angle_alpha   90.00
_cell.angle_beta   90.00
_cell.angle_gamma   90.00
#
_symmetry.space_group_name_H-M   'P 1'
#
loop_
_entity.id
_entity.type
_entity.pdbx_description
1 polymer ?
#
loop_
_entity_poly.entity_id
_entity_poly.type
_entity_poly.pdbx_seq_one_letter_code
_entity_poly.pdbx_strand_id
1 'polypeptide(L)'
;MGILKTILAASLVFGGASSIAVQAEAEQIGYGRLIVNDFLGDGQDRWRSGSIVGSHLYGQPWGGQRPEGFGDLIEMRIMGQVIAPDNLQSPDPTDRPYAGALSIGAHTHFERSGFDIALGADLTLVGPSSGIGDIQTWLHNAFSVAEPSDTVLNNQVGNKLALTGVAEVGYIYELSENARLRPFVEARAGDETLLRAGFDFTLGQFGHDELLVRDPVSGQRYQTTYQNRPGWSFLAGADFAVVQSSIYLPASSGVTIEDTRERYRIGMNWQGESTSVYYGATWLSPEFTGQDEGQVVGAVRIRFDF
;
A
#
# COMPACT_ATOMS: atom_id res chain seq x y z
N MET A 1 -16.81 -11.33 -20.68
CA MET A 1 -16.04 -10.74 -21.82
C MET A 1 -16.53 -9.36 -22.27
N GLY A 2 -17.48 -8.73 -21.59
CA GLY A 2 -18.05 -7.41 -21.93
C GLY A 2 -17.51 -6.22 -21.11
N ILE A 3 -17.06 -6.43 -19.91
CA ILE A 3 -16.70 -5.35 -18.95
C ILE A 3 -15.28 -4.80 -19.20
N LEU A 4 -14.37 -5.60 -19.74
CA LEU A 4 -13.00 -5.17 -20.03
C LEU A 4 -12.91 -4.22 -21.23
N LYS A 5 -13.87 -4.26 -22.15
CA LYS A 5 -13.92 -3.34 -23.32
C LYS A 5 -14.45 -1.94 -22.98
N THR A 6 -15.19 -1.78 -21.88
CA THR A 6 -15.76 -0.50 -21.48
C THR A 6 -14.78 0.35 -20.65
N ILE A 7 -13.83 -0.27 -19.97
CA ILE A 7 -12.81 0.45 -19.19
C ILE A 7 -11.74 1.05 -20.11
N LEU A 8 -11.49 0.43 -21.28
CA LEU A 8 -10.53 0.95 -22.28
C LEU A 8 -11.06 2.18 -23.02
N ALA A 9 -12.37 2.42 -23.02
CA ALA A 9 -12.99 3.54 -23.73
C ALA A 9 -13.03 4.86 -22.92
N ALA A 10 -12.78 4.82 -21.61
CA ALA A 10 -12.75 6.02 -20.77
C ALA A 10 -11.39 6.75 -20.75
N SER A 11 -10.37 6.19 -21.40
CA SER A 11 -9.00 6.75 -21.47
C SER A 11 -8.76 7.69 -22.65
N LEU A 12 -9.79 8.06 -23.40
CA LEU A 12 -9.66 8.74 -24.72
C LEU A 12 -10.14 10.18 -24.77
N VAL A 13 -10.15 10.91 -23.64
CA VAL A 13 -10.46 12.34 -23.67
C VAL A 13 -9.39 13.15 -22.91
N PHE A 14 -8.16 13.11 -23.39
CA PHE A 14 -7.23 14.23 -23.31
C PHE A 14 -6.45 14.30 -24.62
N GLY A 15 -6.83 15.27 -25.43
CA GLY A 15 -6.28 15.49 -26.76
C GLY A 15 -4.83 15.94 -26.73
N GLY A 16 -4.01 15.22 -27.47
CA GLY A 16 -2.63 15.51 -27.82
C GLY A 16 -2.13 14.37 -28.68
N ALA A 17 -2.26 14.51 -30.01
CA ALA A 17 -1.87 13.50 -30.97
C ALA A 17 -0.38 13.16 -30.86
N SER A 18 -0.09 12.06 -30.21
CA SER A 18 1.08 11.22 -30.49
C SER A 18 0.55 9.81 -30.60
N SER A 19 0.66 9.24 -31.78
CA SER A 19 0.32 7.84 -32.07
C SER A 19 1.20 6.94 -31.20
N ILE A 20 0.72 6.59 -30.00
CA ILE A 20 1.26 5.48 -29.23
C ILE A 20 0.74 4.24 -29.95
N ALA A 21 1.60 3.65 -30.75
CA ALA A 21 1.39 2.30 -31.23
C ALA A 21 1.46 1.37 -30.02
N VAL A 22 0.31 1.08 -29.41
CA VAL A 22 0.17 -0.04 -28.49
C VAL A 22 0.21 -1.30 -29.34
N GLN A 23 1.39 -1.77 -29.66
CA GLN A 23 1.65 -3.07 -30.24
C GLN A 23 2.46 -3.87 -29.23
N ALA A 24 1.74 -4.59 -28.42
CA ALA A 24 1.91 -5.93 -27.85
C ALA A 24 0.77 -6.10 -26.88
N GLU A 25 0.07 -7.21 -26.88
CA GLU A 25 -0.77 -7.58 -25.76
C GLU A 25 0.14 -7.60 -24.55
N ALA A 26 0.00 -6.61 -23.66
CA ALA A 26 0.82 -6.54 -22.45
C ALA A 26 0.48 -7.77 -21.63
N GLU A 27 1.41 -8.71 -21.56
CA GLU A 27 1.25 -9.95 -20.81
C GLU A 27 1.35 -9.65 -19.32
N GLN A 28 0.53 -10.33 -18.51
CA GLN A 28 0.69 -10.28 -17.05
C GLN A 28 1.95 -11.06 -16.67
N ILE A 29 2.98 -10.35 -16.23
CA ILE A 29 4.31 -10.89 -15.91
C ILE A 29 4.55 -11.09 -14.42
N GLY A 30 3.64 -10.62 -13.57
CA GLY A 30 3.77 -10.72 -12.14
C GLY A 30 2.49 -10.40 -11.39
N TYR A 31 2.48 -10.83 -10.13
CA TYR A 31 1.38 -10.60 -9.21
C TYR A 31 1.88 -10.58 -7.78
N GLY A 32 1.45 -9.62 -7.00
CA GLY A 32 1.75 -9.53 -5.57
C GLY A 32 0.53 -9.14 -4.76
N ARG A 33 0.52 -9.51 -3.49
CA ARG A 33 -0.46 -9.04 -2.53
C ARG A 33 0.16 -8.95 -1.14
N LEU A 34 -0.39 -8.08 -0.30
CA LEU A 34 -0.06 -7.98 1.10
C LEU A 34 -1.35 -7.75 1.90
N ILE A 35 -1.46 -8.40 3.03
CA ILE A 35 -2.51 -8.17 4.01
C ILE A 35 -1.85 -7.51 5.21
N VAL A 36 -2.36 -6.36 5.62
CA VAL A 36 -1.93 -5.63 6.81
C VAL A 36 -3.10 -5.58 7.77
N ASN A 37 -2.84 -5.85 9.04
CA ASN A 37 -3.88 -5.79 10.07
C ASN A 37 -3.24 -5.56 11.45
N ASP A 38 -3.87 -4.75 12.28
CA ASP A 38 -3.39 -4.45 13.62
C ASP A 38 -3.52 -5.64 14.58
N PHE A 39 -4.52 -6.50 14.41
CA PHE A 39 -4.62 -7.75 15.16
C PHE A 39 -3.37 -8.62 15.00
N LEU A 40 -2.73 -8.58 13.83
CA LEU A 40 -1.46 -9.27 13.56
C LEU A 40 -0.25 -8.51 14.13
N GLY A 41 -0.43 -7.31 14.63
CA GLY A 41 0.57 -6.44 15.24
C GLY A 41 0.44 -6.35 16.74
N ASP A 42 -0.35 -5.41 17.24
CA ASP A 42 -0.57 -5.19 18.67
C ASP A 42 -1.83 -5.89 19.23
N GLY A 43 -2.56 -6.61 18.39
CA GLY A 43 -3.74 -7.40 18.79
C GLY A 43 -4.99 -6.56 19.04
N GLN A 44 -5.03 -5.33 18.54
CA GLN A 44 -6.16 -4.42 18.65
C GLN A 44 -7.02 -4.45 17.38
N ASP A 45 -8.05 -3.61 17.31
CA ASP A 45 -8.88 -3.34 16.12
C ASP A 45 -9.23 -1.84 16.12
N ARG A 46 -8.25 -1.01 15.76
CA ARG A 46 -8.32 0.44 15.88
C ARG A 46 -7.44 1.15 14.85
N TRP A 47 -7.70 2.40 14.62
CA TRP A 47 -6.96 3.36 13.78
C TRP A 47 -6.67 2.80 12.38
N ARG A 48 -5.47 2.45 12.03
CA ARG A 48 -5.14 1.73 10.78
C ARG A 48 -5.44 0.23 10.94
N SER A 49 -6.73 -0.11 11.15
CA SER A 49 -7.20 -1.42 11.55
C SER A 49 -6.84 -2.52 10.54
N GLY A 50 -7.01 -2.26 9.24
CA GLY A 50 -6.64 -3.26 8.26
C GLY A 50 -6.60 -2.77 6.82
N SER A 51 -5.79 -3.44 6.00
CA SER A 51 -5.78 -3.25 4.55
C SER A 51 -5.40 -4.52 3.82
N ILE A 52 -5.85 -4.61 2.58
CA ILE A 52 -5.41 -5.60 1.61
C ILE A 52 -5.06 -4.88 0.32
N VAL A 53 -3.86 -5.13 -0.19
CA VAL A 53 -3.40 -4.61 -1.47
C VAL A 53 -3.03 -5.75 -2.39
N GLY A 54 -3.42 -5.63 -3.65
CA GLY A 54 -3.05 -6.52 -4.74
C GLY A 54 -2.50 -5.75 -5.91
N SER A 55 -1.40 -6.23 -6.50
CA SER A 55 -0.72 -5.64 -7.65
C SER A 55 -0.59 -6.66 -8.76
N HIS A 56 -0.97 -6.29 -9.97
CA HIS A 56 -0.79 -7.05 -11.19
C HIS A 56 0.17 -6.30 -12.10
N LEU A 57 1.25 -6.96 -12.52
CA LEU A 57 2.26 -6.36 -13.39
C LEU A 57 2.05 -6.75 -14.84
N TYR A 58 2.20 -5.78 -15.71
CA TYR A 58 2.09 -5.92 -17.16
C TYR A 58 3.32 -5.30 -17.84
N GLY A 59 3.88 -6.00 -18.81
CA GLY A 59 5.07 -5.54 -19.55
C GLY A 59 5.74 -6.67 -20.31
N GLN A 60 7.03 -6.48 -20.60
CA GLN A 60 7.87 -7.55 -21.16
C GLN A 60 8.21 -8.58 -20.05
N PRO A 61 8.53 -9.84 -20.41
CA PRO A 61 8.95 -10.84 -19.47
C PRO A 61 10.03 -10.32 -18.51
N TRP A 62 9.84 -10.57 -17.22
CA TRP A 62 10.72 -10.05 -16.19
C TRP A 62 12.13 -10.62 -16.27
N GLY A 63 13.11 -9.77 -16.53
CA GLY A 63 14.53 -10.13 -16.67
C GLY A 63 15.38 -9.91 -15.42
N GLY A 64 14.79 -9.67 -14.25
CA GLY A 64 15.51 -9.42 -13.00
C GLY A 64 15.81 -7.94 -12.72
N GLN A 65 15.55 -7.06 -13.69
CA GLN A 65 15.81 -5.62 -13.57
C GLN A 65 14.63 -4.82 -14.11
N ARG A 66 14.46 -3.61 -13.58
CA ARG A 66 13.46 -2.66 -14.09
C ARG A 66 13.85 -2.19 -15.49
N PRO A 67 12.89 -1.97 -16.39
CA PRO A 67 13.16 -1.33 -17.67
C PRO A 67 13.62 0.13 -17.47
N GLU A 68 14.31 0.69 -18.45
CA GLU A 68 14.71 2.10 -18.46
C GLU A 68 13.57 3.02 -18.94
N GLY A 69 12.62 2.47 -19.69
CA GLY A 69 11.54 3.22 -20.33
C GLY A 69 10.37 3.46 -19.37
N PHE A 70 9.90 4.72 -19.34
CA PHE A 70 8.63 5.05 -18.71
C PHE A 70 7.47 4.34 -19.43
N GLY A 71 6.64 3.61 -18.68
CA GLY A 71 5.48 2.90 -19.25
C GLY A 71 5.76 1.47 -19.72
N ASP A 72 7.02 1.03 -19.77
CA ASP A 72 7.37 -0.33 -20.20
C ASP A 72 6.98 -1.40 -19.17
N LEU A 73 6.83 -1.01 -17.90
CA LEU A 73 6.37 -1.86 -16.81
C LEU A 73 5.26 -1.13 -16.06
N ILE A 74 4.06 -1.67 -16.12
CA ILE A 74 2.86 -1.11 -15.50
C ILE A 74 2.37 -2.04 -14.39
N GLU A 75 2.14 -1.46 -13.22
CA GLU A 75 1.43 -2.08 -12.11
C GLU A 75 -0.01 -1.57 -12.10
N MET A 76 -0.96 -2.48 -12.15
CA MET A 76 -2.36 -2.21 -11.81
C MET A 76 -2.58 -2.63 -10.36
N ARG A 77 -2.90 -1.65 -9.51
CA ARG A 77 -3.07 -1.84 -8.06
C ARG A 77 -4.53 -1.72 -7.67
N ILE A 78 -4.97 -2.58 -6.79
CA ILE A 78 -6.25 -2.45 -6.07
C ILE A 78 -5.99 -2.56 -4.58
N MET A 79 -6.62 -1.71 -3.78
CA MET A 79 -6.44 -1.71 -2.34
C MET A 79 -7.76 -1.41 -1.63
N GLY A 80 -8.09 -2.22 -0.63
CA GLY A 80 -9.12 -1.93 0.36
C GLY A 80 -8.47 -1.59 1.70
N GLN A 81 -9.00 -0.59 2.40
CA GLN A 81 -8.50 -0.17 3.70
C GLN A 81 -9.64 0.16 4.66
N VAL A 82 -9.50 -0.29 5.91
CA VAL A 82 -10.34 0.09 7.05
C VAL A 82 -9.54 0.98 7.98
N ILE A 83 -10.13 2.10 8.34
CA ILE A 83 -9.65 3.04 9.34
C ILE A 83 -10.76 3.19 10.37
N ALA A 84 -10.47 2.98 11.65
CA ALA A 84 -11.46 2.88 12.70
C ALA A 84 -11.10 3.79 13.91
N PRO A 85 -12.06 4.21 14.72
CA PRO A 85 -11.75 4.73 16.05
C PRO A 85 -11.19 3.62 16.96
N ASP A 86 -10.60 3.99 18.10
CA ASP A 86 -10.07 3.04 19.08
C ASP A 86 -11.16 2.10 19.64
N ASN A 87 -12.39 2.59 19.76
CA ASN A 87 -13.51 1.78 20.22
C ASN A 87 -14.65 1.76 19.19
N LEU A 88 -14.85 0.59 18.58
CA LEU A 88 -15.90 0.37 17.55
C LEU A 88 -17.34 0.36 18.11
N GLN A 89 -17.53 0.18 19.43
CA GLN A 89 -18.86 0.13 20.05
C GLN A 89 -19.26 1.48 20.64
N SER A 90 -18.31 2.20 21.28
CA SER A 90 -18.53 3.46 21.96
C SER A 90 -17.36 4.41 21.70
N PRO A 91 -17.30 4.98 20.49
CA PRO A 91 -16.17 5.84 20.09
C PRO A 91 -16.09 7.10 20.96
N ASP A 92 -14.89 7.48 21.35
CA ASP A 92 -14.64 8.78 21.98
C ASP A 92 -14.94 9.89 20.96
N PRO A 93 -15.69 10.96 21.30
CA PRO A 93 -15.94 12.07 20.40
C PRO A 93 -14.69 12.80 19.90
N THR A 94 -13.56 12.64 20.60
CA THR A 94 -12.26 13.21 20.25
C THR A 94 -11.37 12.30 19.42
N ASP A 95 -11.82 11.07 19.16
CA ASP A 95 -11.11 10.10 18.33
C ASP A 95 -11.44 10.31 16.83
N ARG A 96 -10.68 9.68 15.97
CA ARG A 96 -10.87 9.73 14.52
C ARG A 96 -12.19 9.10 14.09
N PRO A 97 -12.83 9.62 13.04
CA PRO A 97 -13.98 8.97 12.45
C PRO A 97 -13.58 7.67 11.76
N TYR A 98 -14.51 6.73 11.68
CA TYR A 98 -14.40 5.57 10.82
C TYR A 98 -14.30 5.96 9.35
N ALA A 99 -13.51 5.23 8.57
CA ALA A 99 -13.44 5.38 7.12
C ALA A 99 -13.13 4.04 6.44
N GLY A 100 -14.02 3.59 5.57
CA GLY A 100 -13.71 2.58 4.56
C GLY A 100 -13.18 3.24 3.30
N ALA A 101 -12.14 2.70 2.69
CA ALA A 101 -11.57 3.21 1.45
C ALA A 101 -11.27 2.08 0.46
N LEU A 102 -11.66 2.27 -0.80
CA LEU A 102 -11.32 1.41 -1.92
C LEU A 102 -10.57 2.22 -2.97
N SER A 103 -9.38 1.78 -3.35
CA SER A 103 -8.60 2.44 -4.41
C SER A 103 -8.25 1.48 -5.55
N ILE A 104 -8.17 2.06 -6.74
CA ILE A 104 -7.60 1.43 -7.93
C ILE A 104 -6.58 2.39 -8.54
N GLY A 105 -5.41 1.88 -8.91
CA GLY A 105 -4.33 2.71 -9.43
C GLY A 105 -3.54 2.06 -10.54
N ALA A 106 -2.82 2.91 -11.26
CA ALA A 106 -1.84 2.50 -12.26
C ALA A 106 -0.51 3.18 -11.97
N HIS A 107 0.55 2.38 -11.89
CA HIS A 107 1.90 2.85 -11.59
C HIS A 107 2.88 2.29 -12.62
N THR A 108 3.89 3.05 -12.97
CA THR A 108 5.00 2.58 -13.79
C THR A 108 6.26 2.49 -12.94
N HIS A 109 7.05 1.45 -13.17
CA HIS A 109 8.30 1.20 -12.48
C HIS A 109 9.43 1.12 -13.49
N PHE A 110 10.43 1.97 -13.33
CA PHE A 110 11.57 2.01 -14.24
C PHE A 110 12.86 2.41 -13.50
N GLU A 111 13.98 2.20 -14.14
CA GLU A 111 15.28 2.64 -13.63
C GLU A 111 15.82 3.76 -14.52
N ARG A 112 16.41 4.79 -13.91
CA ARG A 112 17.10 5.83 -14.63
C ARG A 112 18.37 6.23 -13.89
N SER A 113 19.54 6.08 -14.54
CA SER A 113 20.84 6.43 -13.95
C SER A 113 21.11 5.79 -12.59
N GLY A 114 20.70 4.54 -12.39
CA GLY A 114 20.82 3.78 -11.14
C GLY A 114 19.75 4.07 -10.09
N PHE A 115 18.83 4.99 -10.36
CA PHE A 115 17.71 5.25 -9.47
C PHE A 115 16.48 4.41 -9.84
N ASP A 116 15.93 3.73 -8.85
CA ASP A 116 14.61 3.11 -8.93
C ASP A 116 13.53 4.18 -8.87
N ILE A 117 12.67 4.24 -9.86
CA ILE A 117 11.59 5.23 -9.92
C ILE A 117 10.26 4.52 -10.04
N ALA A 118 9.30 4.90 -9.20
CA ALA A 118 7.89 4.53 -9.32
C ALA A 118 7.06 5.81 -9.45
N LEU A 119 6.25 5.90 -10.50
CA LEU A 119 5.32 7.00 -10.72
C LEU A 119 3.94 6.45 -11.00
N GLY A 120 2.90 7.01 -10.40
CA GLY A 120 1.55 6.53 -10.63
C GLY A 120 0.46 7.42 -10.09
N ALA A 121 -0.76 6.95 -10.26
CA ALA A 121 -1.94 7.58 -9.70
C ALA A 121 -2.94 6.53 -9.23
N ASP A 122 -3.58 6.82 -8.11
CA ASP A 122 -4.66 6.04 -7.51
C ASP A 122 -5.97 6.85 -7.52
N LEU A 123 -7.07 6.23 -7.88
CA LEU A 123 -8.41 6.75 -7.71
C LEU A 123 -9.02 6.08 -6.47
N THR A 124 -9.26 6.86 -5.43
CA THR A 124 -9.72 6.38 -4.13
C THR A 124 -11.14 6.84 -3.84
N LEU A 125 -12.03 5.88 -3.58
CA LEU A 125 -13.39 6.11 -3.07
C LEU A 125 -13.40 5.87 -1.56
N VAL A 126 -13.75 6.89 -0.78
CA VAL A 126 -13.82 6.85 0.69
C VAL A 126 -15.27 6.99 1.14
N GLY A 127 -15.60 6.36 2.25
CA GLY A 127 -16.91 6.44 2.90
C GLY A 127 -17.83 5.26 2.58
N PRO A 128 -19.14 5.36 2.92
CA PRO A 128 -20.10 4.26 2.76
C PRO A 128 -20.13 3.63 1.37
N SER A 129 -20.01 4.43 0.31
CA SER A 129 -20.07 3.94 -1.07
C SER A 129 -18.84 3.11 -1.48
N SER A 130 -17.78 3.05 -0.66
CA SER A 130 -16.65 2.17 -0.90
C SER A 130 -16.99 0.68 -0.74
N GLY A 131 -18.05 0.36 0.04
CA GLY A 131 -18.46 -1.00 0.39
C GLY A 131 -17.52 -1.70 1.39
N ILE A 132 -16.46 -1.03 1.81
CA ILE A 132 -15.43 -1.63 2.71
C ILE A 132 -16.00 -1.86 4.11
N GLY A 133 -16.89 -0.98 4.60
CA GLY A 133 -17.60 -1.17 5.87
C GLY A 133 -18.44 -2.44 5.88
N ASP A 134 -19.15 -2.73 4.79
CA ASP A 134 -19.95 -3.95 4.65
C ASP A 134 -19.08 -5.21 4.64
N ILE A 135 -17.91 -5.13 3.98
CA ILE A 135 -16.93 -6.22 3.98
C ILE A 135 -16.37 -6.45 5.37
N GLN A 136 -16.03 -5.40 6.12
CA GLN A 136 -15.56 -5.52 7.51
C GLN A 136 -16.64 -6.15 8.39
N THR A 137 -17.85 -5.66 8.34
CA THR A 137 -18.99 -6.21 9.10
C THR A 137 -19.18 -7.70 8.79
N TRP A 138 -19.13 -8.10 7.52
CA TRP A 138 -19.21 -9.50 7.13
C TRP A 138 -18.06 -10.34 7.72
N LEU A 139 -16.81 -9.83 7.69
CA LEU A 139 -15.65 -10.51 8.28
C LEU A 139 -15.79 -10.63 9.79
N HIS A 140 -16.19 -9.56 10.50
CA HIS A 140 -16.38 -9.57 11.95
C HIS A 140 -17.44 -10.60 12.36
N ASN A 141 -18.54 -10.69 11.63
CA ASN A 141 -19.55 -11.72 11.82
C ASN A 141 -18.99 -13.14 11.62
N ALA A 142 -18.20 -13.35 10.55
CA ALA A 142 -17.62 -14.65 10.26
C ALA A 142 -16.62 -15.12 11.32
N PHE A 143 -15.92 -14.19 11.98
CA PHE A 143 -14.94 -14.49 13.02
C PHE A 143 -15.44 -14.23 14.46
N SER A 144 -16.71 -13.85 14.63
CA SER A 144 -17.31 -13.53 15.93
C SER A 144 -16.60 -12.39 16.67
N VAL A 145 -16.12 -11.40 15.93
CA VAL A 145 -15.52 -10.16 16.45
C VAL A 145 -16.62 -9.09 16.52
N ALA A 146 -16.48 -8.12 17.45
CA ALA A 146 -17.44 -7.03 17.60
C ALA A 146 -17.52 -6.15 16.36
N GLU A 147 -18.74 -5.94 15.83
CA GLU A 147 -18.98 -5.10 14.67
C GLU A 147 -18.91 -3.60 15.03
N PRO A 148 -18.64 -2.71 14.07
CA PRO A 148 -18.85 -1.28 14.28
C PRO A 148 -20.31 -0.98 14.65
N SER A 149 -20.53 -0.18 15.70
CA SER A 149 -21.89 0.24 16.10
C SER A 149 -22.52 1.18 15.07
N ASP A 150 -23.84 1.32 15.12
CA ASP A 150 -24.56 2.30 14.31
C ASP A 150 -24.04 3.73 14.53
N THR A 151 -23.58 4.05 15.75
CA THR A 151 -22.97 5.35 16.07
C THR A 151 -21.68 5.56 15.29
N VAL A 152 -20.82 4.56 15.19
CA VAL A 152 -19.57 4.60 14.41
C VAL A 152 -19.88 4.77 12.92
N LEU A 153 -20.78 3.94 12.38
CA LEU A 153 -21.10 3.95 10.95
C LEU A 153 -21.85 5.23 10.52
N ASN A 154 -22.73 5.79 11.38
CA ASN A 154 -23.45 7.03 11.08
C ASN A 154 -22.54 8.28 11.14
N ASN A 155 -21.44 8.23 11.88
CA ASN A 155 -20.47 9.32 12.02
C ASN A 155 -19.19 9.09 11.21
N GLN A 156 -19.17 8.14 10.27
CA GLN A 156 -18.03 7.87 9.42
C GLN A 156 -17.72 9.01 8.44
N VAL A 157 -16.51 9.00 7.89
CA VAL A 157 -16.15 9.92 6.81
C VAL A 157 -17.13 9.74 5.65
N GLY A 158 -17.76 10.83 5.23
CA GLY A 158 -18.72 10.82 4.12
C GLY A 158 -18.06 10.48 2.78
N ASN A 159 -18.90 10.13 1.79
CA ASN A 159 -18.41 9.76 0.46
C ASN A 159 -17.53 10.84 -0.18
N LYS A 160 -16.33 10.46 -0.56
CA LYS A 160 -15.36 11.30 -1.28
C LYS A 160 -14.67 10.48 -2.35
N LEU A 161 -14.41 11.12 -3.48
CA LEU A 161 -13.57 10.57 -4.55
C LEU A 161 -12.30 11.43 -4.63
N ALA A 162 -11.14 10.82 -4.54
CA ALA A 162 -9.85 11.46 -4.62
C ALA A 162 -8.99 10.84 -5.72
N LEU A 163 -8.34 11.69 -6.51
CA LEU A 163 -7.26 11.28 -7.38
C LEU A 163 -5.94 11.59 -6.68
N THR A 164 -5.10 10.58 -6.48
CA THR A 164 -3.83 10.71 -5.77
C THR A 164 -2.67 10.43 -6.71
N GLY A 165 -1.81 11.43 -6.91
CA GLY A 165 -0.52 11.24 -7.57
C GLY A 165 0.51 10.68 -6.60
N VAL A 166 1.33 9.74 -7.05
CA VAL A 166 2.40 9.11 -6.25
C VAL A 166 3.69 9.09 -7.04
N ALA A 167 4.78 9.49 -6.39
CA ALA A 167 6.14 9.39 -6.91
C ALA A 167 7.07 8.86 -5.82
N GLU A 168 7.80 7.80 -6.08
CA GLU A 168 8.88 7.31 -5.23
C GLU A 168 10.17 7.20 -6.04
N VAL A 169 11.27 7.66 -5.46
CA VAL A 169 12.62 7.52 -6.00
C VAL A 169 13.49 6.89 -4.93
N GLY A 170 14.21 5.83 -5.27
CA GLY A 170 15.14 5.15 -4.38
C GLY A 170 16.44 4.82 -5.09
N TYR A 171 17.45 4.47 -4.30
CA TYR A 171 18.74 4.01 -4.82
C TYR A 171 19.21 2.80 -4.02
N ILE A 172 19.64 1.73 -4.70
CA ILE A 172 20.08 0.51 -4.04
C ILE A 172 21.60 0.54 -3.90
N TYR A 173 22.07 0.52 -2.64
CA TYR A 173 23.45 0.29 -2.28
C TYR A 173 23.64 -1.19 -1.94
N GLU A 174 24.40 -1.91 -2.77
CA GLU A 174 24.85 -3.28 -2.47
C GLU A 174 25.99 -3.21 -1.46
N LEU A 175 25.70 -3.50 -0.19
CA LEU A 175 26.70 -3.49 0.88
C LEU A 175 27.54 -4.78 0.88
N SER A 176 26.94 -5.89 0.46
CA SER A 176 27.55 -7.19 0.22
C SER A 176 26.63 -8.05 -0.65
N GLU A 177 27.04 -9.25 -1.04
CA GLU A 177 26.20 -10.20 -1.80
C GLU A 177 24.83 -10.49 -1.17
N ASN A 178 24.69 -10.30 0.15
CA ASN A 178 23.49 -10.59 0.90
C ASN A 178 22.94 -9.38 1.68
N ALA A 179 23.52 -8.21 1.57
CA ALA A 179 23.08 -7.04 2.34
C ALA A 179 22.91 -5.82 1.45
N ARG A 180 21.74 -5.20 1.49
CA ARG A 180 21.36 -4.03 0.69
C ARG A 180 20.73 -2.97 1.54
N LEU A 181 21.08 -1.71 1.25
CA LEU A 181 20.44 -0.52 1.81
C LEU A 181 19.83 0.30 0.67
N ARG A 182 18.54 0.63 0.79
CA ARG A 182 17.83 1.45 -0.18
C ARG A 182 17.23 2.69 0.47
N PRO A 183 17.91 3.83 0.53
CA PRO A 183 17.28 5.11 0.81
C PRO A 183 16.26 5.44 -0.27
N PHE A 184 15.20 6.16 0.14
CA PHE A 184 14.13 6.59 -0.76
C PHE A 184 13.50 7.91 -0.33
N VAL A 185 12.84 8.57 -1.29
CA VAL A 185 11.93 9.68 -1.07
C VAL A 185 10.62 9.36 -1.78
N GLU A 186 9.49 9.64 -1.13
CA GLU A 186 8.13 9.49 -1.67
C GLU A 186 7.37 10.81 -1.54
N ALA A 187 6.68 11.20 -2.59
CA ALA A 187 5.72 12.28 -2.58
C ALA A 187 4.33 11.74 -2.96
N ARG A 188 3.32 12.14 -2.20
CA ARG A 188 1.90 11.86 -2.48
C ARG A 188 1.12 13.15 -2.48
N ALA A 189 0.12 13.26 -3.37
CA ALA A 189 -0.79 14.39 -3.40
C ALA A 189 -2.19 13.93 -3.84
N GLY A 190 -3.17 14.00 -2.93
CA GLY A 190 -4.53 13.56 -3.18
C GLY A 190 -5.28 13.15 -1.91
N ASP A 191 -5.51 11.85 -1.71
CA ASP A 191 -6.15 11.30 -0.50
C ASP A 191 -5.37 11.67 0.76
N GLU A 192 -4.07 11.56 0.71
CA GLU A 192 -3.12 12.16 1.64
C GLU A 192 -2.11 12.98 0.85
N THR A 193 -1.74 14.15 1.37
CA THR A 193 -0.68 14.98 0.79
C THR A 193 0.49 15.01 1.76
N LEU A 194 1.61 14.43 1.33
CA LEU A 194 2.80 14.27 2.16
C LEU A 194 4.09 14.19 1.33
N LEU A 195 5.19 14.51 1.98
CA LEU A 195 6.54 14.19 1.53
C LEU A 195 7.21 13.31 2.58
N ARG A 196 7.78 12.20 2.16
CA ARG A 196 8.40 11.18 3.00
C ARG A 196 9.80 10.88 2.55
N ALA A 197 10.69 10.63 3.50
CA ALA A 197 12.03 10.12 3.25
C ALA A 197 12.35 8.98 4.23
N GLY A 198 13.11 8.01 3.79
CA GLY A 198 13.43 6.86 4.62
C GLY A 198 14.44 5.92 3.98
N PHE A 199 14.53 4.74 4.55
CA PHE A 199 15.36 3.66 4.03
C PHE A 199 14.73 2.29 4.25
N ASP A 200 15.12 1.34 3.40
CA ASP A 200 14.87 -0.09 3.54
C ASP A 200 16.22 -0.82 3.60
N PHE A 201 16.42 -1.67 4.58
CA PHE A 201 17.56 -2.57 4.70
C PHE A 201 17.10 -4.00 4.51
N THR A 202 17.84 -4.78 3.74
CA THR A 202 17.56 -6.21 3.53
C THR A 202 18.84 -7.00 3.74
N LEU A 203 18.73 -8.07 4.55
CA LEU A 203 19.73 -9.10 4.71
C LEU A 203 19.18 -10.42 4.17
N GLY A 204 19.81 -10.98 3.13
CA GLY A 204 19.34 -12.16 2.41
C GLY A 204 18.92 -11.84 0.98
N GLN A 205 18.20 -12.77 0.34
CA GLN A 205 17.91 -12.73 -1.09
C GLN A 205 16.56 -12.09 -1.46
N PHE A 206 15.73 -11.72 -0.48
CA PHE A 206 14.43 -11.10 -0.73
C PHE A 206 14.55 -9.80 -1.53
N GLY A 207 13.87 -9.73 -2.66
CA GLY A 207 13.93 -8.58 -3.58
C GLY A 207 15.22 -8.50 -4.40
N HIS A 208 16.06 -9.55 -4.40
CA HIS A 208 17.16 -9.65 -5.34
C HIS A 208 16.63 -10.16 -6.68
N ASP A 209 16.82 -9.37 -7.74
CA ASP A 209 16.25 -9.63 -9.07
C ASP A 209 14.70 -9.71 -9.08
N GLU A 210 14.04 -9.09 -8.11
CA GLU A 210 12.58 -9.06 -8.00
C GLU A 210 12.08 -7.62 -7.92
N LEU A 211 10.89 -7.36 -8.43
CA LEU A 211 10.22 -6.09 -8.21
C LEU A 211 9.52 -6.11 -6.85
N LEU A 212 9.94 -5.22 -5.98
CA LEU A 212 9.25 -4.93 -4.72
C LEU A 212 8.49 -3.63 -4.85
N VAL A 213 7.20 -3.65 -4.52
CA VAL A 213 6.35 -2.47 -4.43
C VAL A 213 6.04 -2.15 -2.97
N ARG A 214 5.78 -0.87 -2.66
CA ARG A 214 5.54 -0.43 -1.28
C ARG A 214 4.05 -0.41 -0.96
N ASP A 215 3.68 -0.98 0.19
CA ASP A 215 2.37 -0.83 0.78
C ASP A 215 2.22 0.57 1.39
N PRO A 216 1.17 1.34 1.03
CA PRO A 216 1.00 2.71 1.52
C PRO A 216 0.81 2.82 3.03
N VAL A 217 0.17 1.82 3.67
CA VAL A 217 -0.16 1.83 5.11
C VAL A 217 1.06 1.51 5.95
N SER A 218 1.56 0.29 5.82
CA SER A 218 2.66 -0.20 6.65
C SER A 218 4.04 0.25 6.19
N GLY A 219 4.16 0.67 4.92
CA GLY A 219 5.46 0.95 4.31
C GLY A 219 6.30 -0.29 4.01
N GLN A 220 5.82 -1.49 4.35
CA GLN A 220 6.46 -2.74 3.98
C GLN A 220 6.51 -2.88 2.46
N ARG A 221 7.57 -3.53 1.97
CA ARG A 221 7.69 -3.82 0.54
C ARG A 221 7.36 -5.29 0.29
N TYR A 222 6.56 -5.58 -0.74
CA TYR A 222 6.17 -6.93 -1.11
C TYR A 222 6.54 -7.25 -2.55
N GLN A 223 6.83 -8.52 -2.79
CA GLN A 223 7.22 -9.03 -4.10
C GLN A 223 6.03 -9.06 -5.06
N THR A 224 6.27 -8.65 -6.29
CA THR A 224 5.31 -8.72 -7.41
C THR A 224 5.85 -9.53 -8.59
N THR A 225 7.17 -9.72 -8.66
CA THR A 225 7.85 -10.75 -9.46
C THR A 225 8.58 -11.69 -8.52
N TYR A 226 8.96 -12.87 -8.99
CA TYR A 226 9.52 -13.90 -8.14
C TYR A 226 10.71 -14.57 -8.80
N GLN A 227 11.76 -14.72 -8.00
CA GLN A 227 12.91 -15.56 -8.32
C GLN A 227 12.99 -16.70 -7.29
N ASN A 228 13.20 -17.91 -7.76
CA ASN A 228 13.32 -19.05 -6.83
C ASN A 228 14.72 -19.07 -6.18
N ARG A 229 14.87 -18.32 -5.07
CA ARG A 229 16.07 -18.25 -4.25
C ARG A 229 15.73 -18.69 -2.82
N PRO A 230 15.80 -20.01 -2.52
CA PRO A 230 15.45 -20.53 -1.20
C PRO A 230 16.31 -19.94 -0.09
N GLY A 231 15.71 -19.74 1.08
CA GLY A 231 16.40 -19.27 2.26
C GLY A 231 15.61 -18.25 3.08
N TRP A 232 16.26 -17.74 4.09
CA TRP A 232 15.74 -16.70 4.97
C TRP A 232 16.25 -15.33 4.57
N SER A 233 15.40 -14.33 4.73
CA SER A 233 15.78 -12.93 4.61
C SER A 233 15.17 -12.12 5.74
N PHE A 234 15.90 -11.11 6.21
CA PHE A 234 15.47 -10.20 7.26
C PHE A 234 15.43 -8.78 6.69
N LEU A 235 14.41 -8.04 7.07
CA LEU A 235 14.15 -6.70 6.59
C LEU A 235 14.05 -5.76 7.78
N ALA A 236 14.54 -4.54 7.60
CA ALA A 236 14.34 -3.43 8.52
C ALA A 236 14.17 -2.14 7.71
N GLY A 237 13.49 -1.16 8.26
CA GLY A 237 13.34 0.12 7.60
C GLY A 237 12.74 1.16 8.52
N ALA A 238 12.95 2.40 8.16
CA ALA A 238 12.34 3.54 8.83
C ALA A 238 12.03 4.63 7.82
N ASP A 239 11.01 5.41 8.09
CA ASP A 239 10.72 6.63 7.35
C ASP A 239 10.05 7.69 8.22
N PHE A 240 10.24 8.92 7.79
CA PHE A 240 9.64 10.12 8.34
C PHE A 240 8.91 10.88 7.23
N ALA A 241 7.70 11.34 7.52
CA ALA A 241 6.89 12.13 6.60
C ALA A 241 6.47 13.47 7.22
N VAL A 242 6.46 14.51 6.39
CA VAL A 242 5.74 15.75 6.65
C VAL A 242 4.40 15.66 5.94
N VAL A 243 3.31 15.84 6.68
CA VAL A 243 1.94 15.64 6.22
C VAL A 243 1.21 16.97 6.16
N GLN A 244 0.67 17.31 5.00
CA GLN A 244 -0.09 18.51 4.79
C GLN A 244 -1.59 18.32 4.98
N SER A 245 -2.13 17.17 4.54
CA SER A 245 -3.57 16.88 4.59
C SER A 245 -3.87 15.41 4.49
N SER A 246 -5.03 14.99 5.01
CA SER A 246 -5.58 13.65 4.88
C SER A 246 -7.11 13.74 4.77
N ILE A 247 -7.71 13.10 3.76
CA ILE A 247 -9.17 13.04 3.64
C ILE A 247 -9.80 12.12 4.70
N TYR A 248 -8.98 11.26 5.32
CA TYR A 248 -9.37 10.35 6.40
C TYR A 248 -9.48 11.05 7.77
N LEU A 249 -8.93 12.26 7.89
CA LEU A 249 -9.02 13.14 9.05
C LEU A 249 -9.53 14.52 8.60
N PRO A 250 -10.80 14.60 8.17
CA PRO A 250 -11.34 15.87 7.70
C PRO A 250 -11.51 16.86 8.87
N ALA A 251 -11.26 18.14 8.64
CA ALA A 251 -11.40 19.19 9.66
C ALA A 251 -12.81 19.20 10.33
N SER A 252 -13.83 18.71 9.63
CA SER A 252 -15.19 18.57 10.16
C SER A 252 -15.33 17.49 11.24
N SER A 253 -14.37 16.59 11.40
CA SER A 253 -14.39 15.55 12.45
C SER A 253 -14.00 16.08 13.83
N GLY A 254 -13.48 17.32 13.91
CA GLY A 254 -13.03 17.90 15.18
C GLY A 254 -11.65 17.47 15.64
N VAL A 255 -11.00 16.53 14.95
CA VAL A 255 -9.62 16.12 15.24
C VAL A 255 -8.62 16.89 14.40
N THR A 256 -7.47 17.19 14.97
CA THR A 256 -6.37 17.89 14.29
C THR A 256 -5.34 16.86 13.81
N ILE A 257 -4.95 16.94 12.55
CA ILE A 257 -3.91 16.08 11.98
C ILE A 257 -2.56 16.41 12.60
N GLU A 258 -1.74 15.39 12.84
CA GLU A 258 -0.31 15.58 13.15
C GLU A 258 0.45 15.91 11.88
N ASP A 259 1.29 16.95 11.94
CA ASP A 259 2.07 17.45 10.79
C ASP A 259 3.19 16.48 10.37
N THR A 260 3.49 15.50 11.21
CA THR A 260 4.57 14.54 10.96
C THR A 260 4.10 13.12 11.26
N ARG A 261 4.66 12.15 10.52
CA ARG A 261 4.45 10.72 10.77
C ARG A 261 5.74 9.95 10.64
N GLU A 262 5.89 8.95 11.47
CA GLU A 262 7.03 8.04 11.49
C GLU A 262 6.56 6.60 11.33
N ARG A 263 7.37 5.78 10.66
CA ARG A 263 7.17 4.33 10.59
C ARG A 263 8.50 3.63 10.83
N TYR A 264 8.49 2.63 11.71
CA TYR A 264 9.62 1.74 11.93
C TYR A 264 9.20 0.31 11.62
N ARG A 265 9.94 -0.35 10.74
CA ARG A 265 9.59 -1.64 10.16
C ARG A 265 10.64 -2.69 10.42
N ILE A 266 10.17 -3.89 10.73
CA ILE A 266 10.97 -5.12 10.66
C ILE A 266 10.19 -6.18 9.89
N GLY A 267 10.88 -7.12 9.29
CA GLY A 267 10.25 -8.21 8.56
C GLY A 267 11.15 -9.41 8.39
N MET A 268 10.54 -10.54 8.12
CA MET A 268 11.20 -11.80 7.83
C MET A 268 10.50 -12.48 6.67
N ASN A 269 11.27 -12.96 5.71
CA ASN A 269 10.78 -13.78 4.61
C ASN A 269 11.49 -15.12 4.61
N TRP A 270 10.70 -16.18 4.48
CA TRP A 270 11.19 -17.52 4.20
C TRP A 270 10.74 -17.93 2.80
N GLN A 271 11.70 -18.33 1.97
CA GLN A 271 11.47 -18.86 0.64
C GLN A 271 11.88 -20.33 0.61
N GLY A 272 10.92 -21.21 0.36
CA GLY A 272 11.14 -22.62 0.04
C GLY A 272 11.13 -22.84 -1.48
N GLU A 273 11.07 -24.11 -1.90
CA GLU A 273 11.03 -24.49 -3.33
C GLU A 273 9.69 -24.10 -3.99
N SER A 274 8.58 -24.28 -3.29
CA SER A 274 7.21 -24.03 -3.80
C SER A 274 6.37 -23.16 -2.88
N THR A 275 6.93 -22.63 -1.81
CA THR A 275 6.19 -21.84 -0.83
C THR A 275 7.04 -20.67 -0.34
N SER A 276 6.43 -19.51 -0.21
CA SER A 276 7.07 -18.35 0.38
C SER A 276 6.15 -17.76 1.44
N VAL A 277 6.71 -17.43 2.59
CA VAL A 277 6.01 -16.81 3.71
C VAL A 277 6.75 -15.56 4.14
N TYR A 278 6.03 -14.46 4.18
CA TYR A 278 6.51 -13.18 4.68
C TYR A 278 5.68 -12.75 5.88
N TYR A 279 6.33 -12.30 6.93
CA TYR A 279 5.73 -11.57 8.03
C TYR A 279 6.55 -10.32 8.34
N GLY A 280 5.87 -9.20 8.53
CA GLY A 280 6.47 -7.94 8.94
C GLY A 280 5.64 -7.26 10.02
N ALA A 281 6.29 -6.50 10.88
CA ALA A 281 5.65 -5.61 11.85
C ALA A 281 6.10 -4.18 11.60
N THR A 282 5.16 -3.23 11.68
CA THR A 282 5.43 -1.80 11.53
C THR A 282 4.81 -1.05 12.68
N TRP A 283 5.62 -0.30 13.42
CA TRP A 283 5.13 0.72 14.33
C TRP A 283 4.82 2.00 13.54
N LEU A 284 3.63 2.54 13.76
CA LEU A 284 3.12 3.79 13.19
C LEU A 284 3.01 4.82 14.31
N SER A 285 3.54 6.02 14.11
CA SER A 285 3.34 7.12 15.04
C SER A 285 1.88 7.59 15.07
N PRO A 286 1.46 8.36 16.10
CA PRO A 286 0.17 9.03 16.10
C PRO A 286 -0.07 9.83 14.82
N GLU A 287 -1.32 9.84 14.33
CA GLU A 287 -1.74 10.54 13.11
C GLU A 287 -2.54 11.81 13.40
N PHE A 288 -3.07 11.96 14.62
CA PHE A 288 -3.88 13.10 15.03
C PHE A 288 -3.67 13.42 16.50
N THR A 289 -3.89 14.69 16.86
CA THR A 289 -3.82 15.17 18.23
C THR A 289 -4.93 14.50 19.05
N GLY A 290 -4.54 13.83 20.15
CA GLY A 290 -5.44 13.03 20.98
C GLY A 290 -5.32 11.51 20.73
N GLN A 291 -4.54 11.08 19.76
CA GLN A 291 -4.08 9.71 19.67
C GLN A 291 -2.90 9.54 20.64
N ASP A 292 -3.16 8.94 21.80
CA ASP A 292 -2.22 8.94 22.93
C ASP A 292 -0.96 8.11 22.69
N GLU A 293 -1.01 7.15 21.75
CA GLU A 293 0.10 6.25 21.45
C GLU A 293 0.19 5.88 19.98
N GLY A 294 1.34 5.37 19.58
CA GLY A 294 1.51 4.75 18.27
C GLY A 294 0.82 3.39 18.20
N GLN A 295 0.75 2.83 17.01
CA GLN A 295 0.11 1.55 16.70
C GLN A 295 1.11 0.60 16.07
N VAL A 296 1.03 -0.70 16.37
CA VAL A 296 1.75 -1.72 15.63
C VAL A 296 0.80 -2.48 14.72
N VAL A 297 1.09 -2.49 13.43
CA VAL A 297 0.38 -3.31 12.44
C VAL A 297 1.27 -4.44 11.96
N GLY A 298 0.69 -5.64 11.82
CA GLY A 298 1.34 -6.79 11.22
C GLY A 298 1.02 -6.89 9.73
N ALA A 299 1.99 -7.35 8.94
CA ALA A 299 1.83 -7.57 7.51
C ALA A 299 2.16 -9.02 7.16
N VAL A 300 1.31 -9.69 6.39
CA VAL A 300 1.50 -11.10 6.03
C VAL A 300 1.29 -11.33 4.54
N ARG A 301 2.12 -12.22 4.00
CA ARG A 301 1.95 -12.78 2.66
C ARG A 301 2.33 -14.25 2.67
N ILE A 302 1.49 -15.07 2.09
CA ILE A 302 1.76 -16.48 1.82
C ILE A 302 1.56 -16.72 0.32
N ARG A 303 2.52 -17.39 -0.29
CA ARG A 303 2.48 -17.78 -1.70
C ARG A 303 2.75 -19.28 -1.83
N PHE A 304 1.98 -19.92 -2.68
CA PHE A 304 2.16 -21.31 -3.10
C PHE A 304 2.38 -21.32 -4.62
N ASP A 305 3.41 -22.01 -5.08
CA ASP A 305 3.68 -22.31 -6.48
C ASP A 305 3.29 -23.78 -6.73
N PHE A 306 2.37 -23.99 -7.65
CA PHE A 306 1.82 -25.30 -8.02
C PHE A 306 2.37 -25.74 -9.38
#